data_334caeb5d7094dfaa293ef265e820b23
#
_entry.id   334caeb5d7094dfaa293ef265e820b23
#
_cell.length_a   1.000
_cell.length_b   1.000
_cell.length_c   1.000
_cell.angle_alpha   90.00
_cell.angle_beta   90.00
_cell.angle_gamma   90.00
#
_symmetry.space_group_name_H-M   'P 1'
#
loop_
_entity.id
_entity.type
_entity.pdbx_description
1 polymer ?
#
loop_
_entity_poly.entity_id
_entity_poly.type
_entity_poly.pdbx_seq_one_letter_code
_entity_poly.pdbx_strand_id
1 'polypeptide(L)'
;VRNRGVKEARGTYIFWIDSDDYVSESIVEELYHNLIEQNAEMSICNYTQGSERTYTFVHQEEERLEVFDAREGLERIYKNHHYSFIMAASWAKLIKKSLYEGCEYPEGKIFEDIYMSHKLISKCKRIVYTNKTMYYYYQWPESILGKKLYIEKLDYLGAFEERIHFFKKLGYAELVEKARIQYLHSLIWEYSRAKDILHNKEMVKHIKREYRKYYTFGTENKEVENETKGYMLKFYLSPFLLDFMGKVKGKLKGKLR
;
A
#
# COMPACT_ATOMS: atom_id res chain seq x y z
N VAL A 1 10.77 -13.94 8.25
CA VAL A 1 9.71 -14.95 8.42
C VAL A 1 9.10 -15.31 7.07
N ARG A 2 8.55 -14.36 6.27
CA ARG A 2 7.82 -14.64 5.01
C ARG A 2 8.68 -15.37 3.97
N ASN A 3 9.96 -14.99 3.73
CA ASN A 3 10.86 -15.71 2.79
C ASN A 3 11.03 -17.18 3.15
N ARG A 4 11.19 -17.48 4.44
CA ARG A 4 11.25 -18.85 4.92
C ARG A 4 9.93 -19.59 4.69
N GLY A 5 8.79 -18.92 4.94
CA GLY A 5 7.47 -19.50 4.67
C GLY A 5 7.29 -19.89 3.20
N VAL A 6 7.68 -19.03 2.26
CA VAL A 6 7.65 -19.35 0.82
C VAL A 6 8.54 -20.56 0.50
N LYS A 7 9.75 -20.61 1.07
CA LYS A 7 10.71 -21.69 0.82
C LYS A 7 10.20 -23.04 1.33
N GLU A 8 9.68 -23.06 2.55
CA GLU A 8 9.21 -24.29 3.22
C GLU A 8 7.84 -24.78 2.73
N ALA A 9 7.05 -23.90 2.11
CA ALA A 9 5.72 -24.23 1.59
C ALA A 9 5.80 -25.35 0.54
N ARG A 10 4.96 -26.38 0.68
CA ARG A 10 4.89 -27.55 -0.24
C ARG A 10 3.71 -27.44 -1.23
N GLY A 11 2.74 -26.56 -0.95
CA GLY A 11 1.56 -26.36 -1.78
C GLY A 11 1.85 -25.60 -3.07
N THR A 12 0.94 -25.71 -4.01
CA THR A 12 0.95 -24.97 -5.29
C THR A 12 0.63 -23.48 -5.10
N TYR A 13 -0.12 -23.17 -4.04
CA TYR A 13 -0.54 -21.82 -3.69
C TYR A 13 -0.10 -21.44 -2.28
N ILE A 14 0.04 -20.15 -2.03
CA ILE A 14 0.36 -19.58 -0.72
C ILE A 14 -0.78 -18.65 -0.31
N PHE A 15 -1.25 -18.84 0.90
CA PHE A 15 -2.17 -17.96 1.61
C PHE A 15 -1.49 -17.42 2.86
N TRP A 16 -1.47 -16.10 3.01
CA TRP A 16 -0.93 -15.46 4.21
C TRP A 16 -2.07 -15.01 5.14
N ILE A 17 -1.90 -15.30 6.41
CA ILE A 17 -2.72 -14.79 7.49
C ILE A 17 -1.79 -14.24 8.57
N ASP A 18 -2.08 -13.02 9.06
CA ASP A 18 -1.37 -12.47 10.20
C ASP A 18 -1.96 -13.07 11.50
N SER A 19 -1.13 -13.32 12.50
CA SER A 19 -1.48 -14.13 13.69
C SER A 19 -2.53 -13.50 14.60
N ASP A 20 -2.80 -12.24 14.43
CA ASP A 20 -3.78 -11.45 15.18
C ASP A 20 -5.11 -11.23 14.41
N ASP A 21 -5.18 -11.66 13.15
CA ASP A 21 -6.34 -11.48 12.30
C ASP A 21 -7.32 -12.67 12.33
N TYR A 22 -8.52 -12.47 11.79
CA TYR A 22 -9.55 -13.49 11.66
C TYR A 22 -9.93 -13.70 10.19
N VAL A 23 -10.27 -14.93 9.85
CA VAL A 23 -10.68 -15.29 8.50
C VAL A 23 -11.96 -16.12 8.52
N SER A 24 -12.74 -16.04 7.45
CA SER A 24 -13.86 -16.95 7.23
C SER A 24 -13.36 -18.39 7.10
N GLU A 25 -14.09 -19.36 7.61
CA GLU A 25 -13.75 -20.78 7.50
C GLU A 25 -13.65 -21.26 6.05
N SER A 26 -14.42 -20.65 5.14
CA SER A 26 -14.42 -20.99 3.71
C SER A 26 -13.41 -20.21 2.86
N ILE A 27 -12.63 -19.28 3.43
CA ILE A 27 -11.80 -18.34 2.65
C ILE A 27 -10.88 -19.03 1.64
N VAL A 28 -10.19 -20.08 2.04
CA VAL A 28 -9.22 -20.76 1.16
C VAL A 28 -9.94 -21.51 0.05
N GLU A 29 -11.06 -22.19 0.37
CA GLU A 29 -11.90 -22.91 -0.59
C GLU A 29 -12.44 -21.97 -1.66
N GLU A 30 -13.03 -20.85 -1.25
CA GLU A 30 -13.62 -19.86 -2.15
C GLU A 30 -12.57 -19.17 -3.04
N LEU A 31 -11.44 -18.77 -2.46
CA LEU A 31 -10.36 -18.19 -3.24
C LEU A 31 -9.75 -19.20 -4.23
N TYR A 32 -9.66 -20.48 -3.85
CA TYR A 32 -9.20 -21.54 -4.74
C TYR A 32 -10.20 -21.81 -5.87
N HIS A 33 -11.49 -21.88 -5.56
CA HIS A 33 -12.54 -22.04 -6.56
C HIS A 33 -12.48 -20.92 -7.61
N ASN A 34 -12.43 -19.67 -7.17
CA ASN A 34 -12.29 -18.50 -8.03
C ASN A 34 -11.03 -18.56 -8.92
N LEU A 35 -9.89 -19.00 -8.35
CA LEU A 35 -8.65 -19.20 -9.10
C LEU A 35 -8.82 -20.19 -10.26
N ILE A 36 -9.41 -21.33 -9.97
CA ILE A 36 -9.57 -22.41 -10.96
C ILE A 36 -10.56 -22.01 -12.03
N GLU A 37 -11.76 -21.53 -11.64
CA GLU A 37 -12.80 -21.14 -12.60
C GLU A 37 -12.37 -20.01 -13.53
N GLN A 38 -11.66 -19.03 -13.01
CA GLN A 38 -11.20 -17.88 -13.77
C GLN A 38 -9.83 -18.09 -14.44
N ASN A 39 -9.21 -19.28 -14.28
CA ASN A 39 -7.86 -19.58 -14.73
C ASN A 39 -6.87 -18.44 -14.35
N ALA A 40 -6.91 -18.05 -13.07
CA ALA A 40 -6.10 -16.96 -12.54
C ALA A 40 -4.89 -17.46 -11.75
N GLU A 41 -3.91 -16.61 -11.52
CA GLU A 41 -2.72 -16.91 -10.71
C GLU A 41 -2.80 -16.28 -9.31
N MET A 42 -3.71 -15.32 -9.11
CA MET A 42 -3.97 -14.66 -7.83
C MET A 42 -5.47 -14.45 -7.66
N SER A 43 -6.01 -14.87 -6.50
CA SER A 43 -7.37 -14.60 -6.08
C SER A 43 -7.36 -13.76 -4.82
N ILE A 44 -8.20 -12.74 -4.77
CA ILE A 44 -8.26 -11.72 -3.72
C ILE A 44 -9.69 -11.62 -3.23
N CYS A 45 -9.90 -11.63 -1.90
CA CYS A 45 -11.19 -11.30 -1.32
C CYS A 45 -11.20 -9.92 -0.68
N ASN A 46 -12.40 -9.44 -0.40
CA ASN A 46 -12.57 -8.21 0.36
C ASN A 46 -12.25 -8.41 1.84
N TYR A 47 -11.98 -7.30 2.53
CA TYR A 47 -11.68 -7.27 3.96
C TYR A 47 -12.51 -6.21 4.67
N THR A 48 -12.65 -6.37 5.97
CA THR A 48 -13.07 -5.33 6.89
C THR A 48 -12.05 -5.19 8.02
N GLN A 49 -12.14 -4.11 8.77
CA GLN A 49 -11.23 -3.85 9.87
C GLN A 49 -11.97 -3.33 11.11
N GLY A 50 -11.44 -3.65 12.29
CA GLY A 50 -12.01 -3.20 13.54
C GLY A 50 -11.17 -3.62 14.75
N SER A 51 -11.62 -3.24 15.94
CA SER A 51 -10.97 -3.55 17.22
C SER A 51 -11.70 -4.60 18.05
N GLU A 52 -12.76 -5.19 17.49
CA GLU A 52 -13.53 -6.24 18.18
C GLU A 52 -12.77 -7.57 18.12
N ARG A 53 -12.68 -8.27 19.25
CA ARG A 53 -11.96 -9.54 19.36
C ARG A 53 -12.73 -10.74 18.79
N THR A 54 -13.98 -10.53 18.41
CA THR A 54 -14.82 -11.55 17.74
C THR A 54 -15.50 -10.88 16.56
N TYR A 55 -15.52 -11.57 15.44
CA TYR A 55 -16.15 -11.07 14.23
C TYR A 55 -16.94 -12.20 13.54
N THR A 56 -18.18 -11.89 13.17
CA THR A 56 -19.00 -12.79 12.35
C THR A 56 -19.04 -12.27 10.93
N PHE A 57 -18.57 -13.08 9.99
CA PHE A 57 -18.60 -12.73 8.58
C PHE A 57 -20.03 -12.75 8.05
N VAL A 58 -20.54 -11.56 7.70
CA VAL A 58 -21.86 -11.38 7.08
C VAL A 58 -21.64 -10.80 5.70
N HIS A 59 -22.13 -11.48 4.71
CA HIS A 59 -22.12 -11.01 3.33
C HIS A 59 -23.50 -10.41 3.02
N GLN A 60 -23.56 -9.08 2.84
CA GLN A 60 -24.81 -8.34 2.65
C GLN A 60 -25.07 -7.93 1.20
N GLU A 61 -24.04 -8.03 0.34
CA GLU A 61 -24.13 -7.61 -1.06
C GLU A 61 -24.18 -8.84 -1.99
N GLU A 62 -24.74 -8.62 -3.17
CA GLU A 62 -24.65 -9.59 -4.26
C GLU A 62 -23.15 -9.83 -4.59
N GLU A 63 -22.77 -11.11 -4.65
CA GLU A 63 -21.38 -11.47 -4.96
C GLU A 63 -21.02 -11.04 -6.36
N ARG A 64 -19.89 -10.34 -6.48
CA ARG A 64 -19.33 -9.89 -7.75
C ARG A 64 -17.89 -10.34 -7.86
N LEU A 65 -17.59 -10.93 -9.01
CA LEU A 65 -16.22 -11.26 -9.40
C LEU A 65 -15.74 -10.24 -10.42
N GLU A 66 -14.56 -9.70 -10.19
CA GLU A 66 -13.84 -8.85 -11.13
C GLU A 66 -12.58 -9.58 -11.57
N VAL A 67 -12.42 -9.75 -12.88
CA VAL A 67 -11.24 -10.40 -13.46
C VAL A 67 -10.47 -9.39 -14.26
N PHE A 68 -9.18 -9.26 -13.98
CA PHE A 68 -8.31 -8.26 -14.60
C PHE A 68 -6.89 -8.78 -14.78
N ASP A 69 -6.11 -8.09 -15.58
CA ASP A 69 -4.70 -8.41 -15.85
C ASP A 69 -3.73 -7.72 -14.85
N ALA A 70 -2.45 -7.98 -15.02
CA ALA A 70 -1.40 -7.37 -14.20
C ALA A 70 -1.40 -5.84 -14.30
N ARG A 71 -1.63 -5.28 -15.49
CA ARG A 71 -1.60 -3.83 -15.71
C ARG A 71 -2.70 -3.15 -14.89
N GLU A 72 -3.92 -3.63 -15.02
CA GLU A 72 -5.04 -3.13 -14.24
C GLU A 72 -4.84 -3.37 -12.74
N GLY A 73 -4.29 -4.52 -12.33
CA GLY A 73 -3.94 -4.80 -10.94
C GLY A 73 -2.97 -3.77 -10.36
N LEU A 74 -1.96 -3.37 -11.11
CA LEU A 74 -1.01 -2.33 -10.73
C LEU A 74 -1.65 -0.94 -10.66
N GLU A 75 -2.60 -0.63 -11.55
CA GLU A 75 -3.36 0.63 -11.53
C GLU A 75 -4.28 0.73 -10.32
N ARG A 76 -4.87 -0.38 -9.87
CA ARG A 76 -5.72 -0.45 -8.68
C ARG A 76 -4.98 -0.06 -7.38
N ILE A 77 -3.66 -0.19 -7.33
CA ILE A 77 -2.84 0.32 -6.21
C ILE A 77 -3.05 1.84 -6.00
N TYR A 78 -3.46 2.57 -7.03
CA TYR A 78 -3.63 4.02 -7.01
C TYR A 78 -5.08 4.48 -7.12
N LYS A 79 -6.06 3.56 -7.19
CA LYS A 79 -7.46 3.87 -7.46
C LYS A 79 -8.13 4.60 -6.29
N ASN A 80 -8.04 4.05 -5.08
CA ASN A 80 -8.52 4.64 -3.83
C ASN A 80 -7.86 3.95 -2.64
N HIS A 81 -8.15 4.42 -1.41
CA HIS A 81 -7.53 3.88 -0.20
C HIS A 81 -7.80 2.37 -0.03
N HIS A 82 -9.02 1.91 -0.25
CA HIS A 82 -9.39 0.49 -0.10
C HIS A 82 -8.60 -0.40 -1.05
N TYR A 83 -8.60 -0.10 -2.35
CA TYR A 83 -7.83 -0.88 -3.33
C TYR A 83 -6.33 -0.74 -3.12
N SER A 84 -5.83 0.44 -2.80
CA SER A 84 -4.41 0.65 -2.47
C SER A 84 -3.96 -0.26 -1.33
N PHE A 85 -4.77 -0.36 -0.28
CA PHE A 85 -4.48 -1.17 0.89
C PHE A 85 -4.55 -2.66 0.58
N ILE A 86 -5.67 -3.15 0.03
CA ILE A 86 -5.84 -4.57 -0.27
C ILE A 86 -4.84 -5.05 -1.33
N MET A 87 -4.52 -4.25 -2.34
CA MET A 87 -3.53 -4.64 -3.36
C MET A 87 -2.11 -4.71 -2.78
N ALA A 88 -1.77 -3.86 -1.81
CA ALA A 88 -0.46 -3.87 -1.15
C ALA A 88 -0.30 -5.00 -0.14
N ALA A 89 -1.32 -5.31 0.65
CA ALA A 89 -1.28 -6.33 1.70
C ALA A 89 -0.89 -7.71 1.17
N SER A 90 -0.16 -8.50 1.96
CA SER A 90 0.14 -9.90 1.62
C SER A 90 -1.02 -10.84 1.91
N TRP A 91 -1.86 -10.51 2.90
CA TRP A 91 -3.02 -11.31 3.34
C TRP A 91 -4.25 -11.13 2.44
N ALA A 92 -5.34 -11.87 2.73
CA ALA A 92 -6.59 -11.93 1.95
C ALA A 92 -6.39 -12.32 0.47
N LYS A 93 -5.34 -13.06 0.19
CA LYS A 93 -4.97 -13.49 -1.17
C LYS A 93 -4.51 -14.94 -1.18
N LEU A 94 -4.99 -15.69 -2.16
CA LEU A 94 -4.41 -16.97 -2.54
C LEU A 94 -3.56 -16.77 -3.80
N ILE A 95 -2.26 -17.02 -3.70
CA ILE A 95 -1.28 -16.65 -4.72
C ILE A 95 -0.54 -17.90 -5.18
N LYS A 96 -0.42 -18.11 -6.49
CA LYS A 96 0.35 -19.21 -7.06
C LYS A 96 1.81 -19.10 -6.62
N LYS A 97 2.35 -20.16 -5.99
CA LYS A 97 3.70 -20.17 -5.41
C LYS A 97 4.79 -19.78 -6.42
N SER A 98 4.65 -20.20 -7.68
CA SER A 98 5.64 -19.89 -8.71
C SER A 98 5.84 -18.39 -8.99
N LEU A 99 4.87 -17.52 -8.62
CA LEU A 99 5.03 -16.07 -8.73
C LEU A 99 6.12 -15.51 -7.81
N TYR A 100 6.44 -16.22 -6.73
CA TYR A 100 7.49 -15.82 -5.79
C TYR A 100 8.91 -16.09 -6.30
N GLU A 101 9.07 -16.87 -7.39
CA GLU A 101 10.39 -17.16 -7.97
C GLU A 101 11.11 -15.86 -8.35
N GLY A 102 12.34 -15.68 -7.85
CA GLY A 102 13.14 -14.47 -8.06
C GLY A 102 12.59 -13.21 -7.37
N CYS A 103 11.65 -13.36 -6.43
CA CYS A 103 11.15 -12.30 -5.57
C CYS A 103 11.37 -12.65 -4.11
N GLU A 104 11.92 -11.71 -3.33
CA GLU A 104 12.11 -11.86 -1.90
C GLU A 104 11.61 -10.65 -1.14
N TYR A 105 11.00 -10.89 0.01
CA TYR A 105 10.66 -9.83 0.94
C TYR A 105 11.95 -9.23 1.52
N PRO A 106 12.08 -7.91 1.62
CA PRO A 106 13.26 -7.29 2.20
C PRO A 106 13.40 -7.67 3.69
N GLU A 107 14.59 -8.10 4.10
CA GLU A 107 14.86 -8.43 5.49
C GLU A 107 15.04 -7.17 6.34
N GLY A 108 14.58 -7.21 7.58
CA GLY A 108 14.72 -6.11 8.53
C GLY A 108 13.85 -4.89 8.23
N LYS A 109 12.96 -4.94 7.24
CA LYS A 109 12.03 -3.88 6.90
C LYS A 109 10.65 -4.17 7.45
N ILE A 110 9.96 -3.14 7.95
CA ILE A 110 8.52 -3.16 8.12
C ILE A 110 7.84 -2.67 6.84
N PHE A 111 6.57 -3.02 6.63
CA PHE A 111 5.85 -2.81 5.35
C PHE A 111 6.50 -3.56 4.17
N GLU A 112 7.04 -4.74 4.43
CA GLU A 112 7.69 -5.60 3.44
C GLU A 112 6.74 -6.03 2.31
N ASP A 113 5.45 -6.04 2.57
CA ASP A 113 4.37 -6.29 1.62
C ASP A 113 4.30 -5.22 0.53
N ILE A 114 4.51 -3.94 0.86
CA ILE A 114 4.56 -2.85 -0.12
C ILE A 114 5.70 -3.05 -1.13
N TYR A 115 6.84 -3.61 -0.67
CA TYR A 115 7.96 -3.96 -1.55
C TYR A 115 7.67 -5.14 -2.48
N MET A 116 6.77 -6.03 -2.08
CA MET A 116 6.53 -7.30 -2.78
C MET A 116 5.32 -7.25 -3.71
N SER A 117 4.26 -6.57 -3.32
CA SER A 117 2.95 -6.62 -3.98
C SER A 117 3.01 -6.34 -5.48
N HIS A 118 3.65 -5.25 -5.89
CA HIS A 118 3.75 -4.87 -7.30
C HIS A 118 4.56 -5.87 -8.14
N LYS A 119 5.54 -6.56 -7.54
CA LYS A 119 6.34 -7.61 -8.21
C LYS A 119 5.47 -8.83 -8.50
N LEU A 120 4.68 -9.27 -7.49
CA LEU A 120 3.79 -10.43 -7.65
C LEU A 120 2.67 -10.13 -8.66
N ILE A 121 2.03 -8.96 -8.53
CA ILE A 121 0.97 -8.52 -9.45
C ILE A 121 1.48 -8.48 -10.89
N SER A 122 2.67 -7.93 -11.11
CA SER A 122 3.25 -7.78 -12.46
C SER A 122 3.51 -9.09 -13.19
N LYS A 123 3.58 -10.21 -12.46
CA LYS A 123 3.80 -11.55 -13.03
C LYS A 123 2.50 -12.30 -13.32
N CYS A 124 1.35 -11.80 -12.86
CA CYS A 124 0.07 -12.43 -13.12
C CYS A 124 -0.36 -12.18 -14.58
N LYS A 125 -0.90 -13.18 -15.24
CA LYS A 125 -1.66 -13.01 -16.47
C LYS A 125 -3.09 -12.62 -16.15
N ARG A 126 -3.64 -13.19 -15.06
CA ARG A 126 -5.01 -12.98 -14.64
C ARG A 126 -5.11 -12.98 -13.11
N ILE A 127 -5.86 -12.01 -12.61
CA ILE A 127 -6.16 -11.83 -11.19
C ILE A 127 -7.68 -11.83 -11.07
N VAL A 128 -8.22 -12.49 -10.05
CA VAL A 128 -9.64 -12.43 -9.71
C VAL A 128 -9.83 -11.80 -8.33
N TYR A 129 -10.78 -10.90 -8.23
CA TYR A 129 -11.19 -10.26 -6.98
C TYR A 129 -12.67 -10.50 -6.74
N THR A 130 -13.03 -10.91 -5.53
CA THR A 130 -14.41 -10.94 -5.06
C THR A 130 -14.66 -9.85 -4.03
N ASN A 131 -15.85 -9.20 -4.11
CA ASN A 131 -16.31 -8.25 -3.10
C ASN A 131 -16.71 -8.92 -1.78
N LYS A 132 -16.72 -10.26 -1.72
CA LYS A 132 -17.06 -11.02 -0.52
C LYS A 132 -16.04 -10.77 0.58
N THR A 133 -16.50 -10.24 1.72
CA THR A 133 -15.65 -9.95 2.87
C THR A 133 -15.37 -11.24 3.62
N MET A 134 -14.13 -11.73 3.54
CA MET A 134 -13.71 -12.99 4.18
C MET A 134 -12.47 -12.83 5.07
N TYR A 135 -11.94 -11.62 5.19
CA TYR A 135 -10.80 -11.30 6.03
C TYR A 135 -11.17 -10.15 6.99
N TYR A 136 -10.89 -10.32 8.27
CA TYR A 136 -11.04 -9.30 9.30
C TYR A 136 -9.69 -8.88 9.81
N TYR A 137 -9.27 -7.66 9.46
CA TYR A 137 -8.04 -7.05 9.91
C TYR A 137 -8.23 -6.46 11.31
N TYR A 138 -7.69 -7.16 12.31
CA TYR A 138 -7.83 -6.75 13.70
C TYR A 138 -6.89 -5.61 14.06
N GLN A 139 -7.45 -4.51 14.53
CA GLN A 139 -6.69 -3.32 14.93
C GLN A 139 -6.68 -3.17 16.45
N TRP A 140 -5.50 -3.20 17.04
CA TRP A 140 -5.32 -2.99 18.45
C TRP A 140 -4.18 -2.00 18.74
N PRO A 141 -4.28 -1.19 19.85
CA PRO A 141 -3.36 -0.07 20.08
C PRO A 141 -1.88 -0.45 20.21
N GLU A 142 -1.60 -1.68 20.66
CA GLU A 142 -0.23 -2.18 20.85
C GLU A 142 0.34 -2.90 19.62
N SER A 143 -0.41 -2.96 18.51
CA SER A 143 0.10 -3.50 17.25
C SER A 143 1.34 -2.74 16.76
N ILE A 144 2.11 -3.33 15.86
CA ILE A 144 3.28 -2.67 15.26
C ILE A 144 2.91 -1.31 14.68
N LEU A 145 1.73 -1.19 14.06
CA LEU A 145 1.22 0.06 13.51
C LEU A 145 0.58 0.98 14.56
N GLY A 146 0.02 0.43 15.64
CA GLY A 146 -0.60 1.17 16.75
C GLY A 146 0.42 1.83 17.68
N LYS A 147 1.59 1.24 17.86
CA LYS A 147 2.64 1.82 18.71
C LYS A 147 3.14 3.16 18.19
N LYS A 148 3.50 4.07 19.11
CA LYS A 148 4.10 5.37 18.78
C LYS A 148 5.32 5.19 17.88
N LEU A 149 5.42 6.05 16.93
CA LEU A 149 6.33 6.14 15.80
C LEU A 149 7.78 5.73 16.05
N TYR A 150 8.24 4.77 15.26
CA TYR A 150 9.64 4.45 15.08
C TYR A 150 10.14 5.00 13.75
N ILE A 151 11.45 5.20 13.64
CA ILE A 151 12.12 5.52 12.36
C ILE A 151 11.84 4.44 11.32
N GLU A 152 11.73 3.19 11.75
CA GLU A 152 11.41 2.03 10.90
C GLU A 152 10.08 2.17 10.15
N LYS A 153 9.11 2.91 10.71
CA LYS A 153 7.86 3.21 9.99
C LYS A 153 8.05 4.03 8.71
N LEU A 154 9.24 4.57 8.47
CA LEU A 154 9.60 5.26 7.23
C LEU A 154 10.10 4.30 6.13
N ASP A 155 10.25 3.01 6.43
CA ASP A 155 10.71 2.01 5.47
C ASP A 155 9.84 1.94 4.21
N TYR A 156 8.54 2.22 4.31
CA TYR A 156 7.66 2.25 3.15
C TYR A 156 8.04 3.31 2.10
N LEU A 157 8.75 4.37 2.49
CA LEU A 157 9.25 5.36 1.53
C LEU A 157 10.22 4.73 0.52
N GLY A 158 11.10 3.83 1.01
CA GLY A 158 11.98 3.07 0.12
C GLY A 158 11.22 2.13 -0.82
N ALA A 159 10.09 1.56 -0.37
CA ALA A 159 9.23 0.74 -1.22
C ALA A 159 8.61 1.56 -2.36
N PHE A 160 8.19 2.79 -2.09
CA PHE A 160 7.64 3.67 -3.13
C PHE A 160 8.71 4.11 -4.14
N GLU A 161 9.93 4.41 -3.68
CA GLU A 161 11.06 4.71 -4.56
C GLU A 161 11.39 3.51 -5.46
N GLU A 162 11.48 2.29 -4.88
CA GLU A 162 11.72 1.06 -5.63
C GLU A 162 10.65 0.82 -6.70
N ARG A 163 9.38 1.09 -6.37
CA ARG A 163 8.24 0.94 -7.28
C ARG A 163 8.34 1.88 -8.48
N ILE A 164 8.80 3.12 -8.30
CA ILE A 164 9.07 4.06 -9.40
C ILE A 164 10.11 3.46 -10.37
N HIS A 165 11.21 2.92 -9.84
CA HIS A 165 12.24 2.29 -10.65
C HIS A 165 11.76 1.03 -11.33
N PHE A 166 10.94 0.23 -10.66
CA PHE A 166 10.34 -0.98 -11.21
C PHE A 166 9.45 -0.67 -12.41
N PHE A 167 8.55 0.32 -12.29
CA PHE A 167 7.68 0.70 -13.40
C PHE A 167 8.44 1.35 -14.56
N LYS A 168 9.53 2.06 -14.28
CA LYS A 168 10.43 2.55 -15.35
C LYS A 168 11.01 1.40 -16.17
N LYS A 169 11.46 0.33 -15.52
CA LYS A 169 12.00 -0.85 -16.23
C LYS A 169 10.96 -1.56 -17.07
N LEU A 170 9.68 -1.52 -16.68
CA LEU A 170 8.57 -2.09 -17.43
C LEU A 170 8.05 -1.17 -18.55
N GLY A 171 8.53 0.07 -18.65
CA GLY A 171 8.04 1.05 -19.63
C GLY A 171 6.65 1.62 -19.32
N TYR A 172 6.15 1.53 -18.09
CA TYR A 172 4.83 1.97 -17.68
C TYR A 172 4.82 3.43 -17.23
N ALA A 173 4.91 4.36 -18.20
CA ALA A 173 5.08 5.79 -17.92
C ALA A 173 3.99 6.38 -16.98
N GLU A 174 2.73 6.01 -17.16
CA GLU A 174 1.63 6.46 -16.29
C GLU A 174 1.76 5.96 -14.85
N LEU A 175 2.15 4.69 -14.66
CA LEU A 175 2.38 4.12 -13.33
C LEU A 175 3.60 4.73 -12.66
N VAL A 176 4.64 5.08 -13.41
CA VAL A 176 5.79 5.83 -12.90
C VAL A 176 5.32 7.15 -12.32
N GLU A 177 4.45 7.86 -13.02
CA GLU A 177 3.93 9.15 -12.58
C GLU A 177 3.05 9.02 -11.34
N LYS A 178 2.11 8.04 -11.31
CA LYS A 178 1.27 7.74 -10.14
C LYS A 178 2.12 7.39 -8.92
N ALA A 179 3.13 6.53 -9.09
CA ALA A 179 4.06 6.15 -8.03
C ALA A 179 4.89 7.33 -7.51
N ARG A 180 5.36 8.19 -8.41
CA ARG A 180 6.10 9.40 -8.07
C ARG A 180 5.26 10.38 -7.25
N ILE A 181 4.01 10.61 -7.65
CA ILE A 181 3.07 11.47 -6.91
C ILE A 181 2.81 10.90 -5.52
N GLN A 182 2.54 9.61 -5.40
CA GLN A 182 2.35 8.96 -4.09
C GLN A 182 3.60 9.12 -3.21
N TYR A 183 4.80 8.93 -3.77
CA TYR A 183 6.04 9.12 -3.05
C TYR A 183 6.23 10.56 -2.55
N LEU A 184 5.99 11.54 -3.41
CA LEU A 184 6.08 12.96 -3.04
C LEU A 184 5.08 13.35 -1.94
N HIS A 185 3.84 12.87 -2.00
CA HIS A 185 2.85 13.06 -0.94
C HIS A 185 3.31 12.47 0.39
N SER A 186 3.84 11.26 0.34
CA SER A 186 4.36 10.59 1.53
C SER A 186 5.56 11.33 2.14
N LEU A 187 6.47 11.86 1.31
CA LEU A 187 7.58 12.69 1.78
C LEU A 187 7.11 13.97 2.47
N ILE A 188 6.06 14.63 1.95
CA ILE A 188 5.49 15.80 2.60
C ILE A 188 4.89 15.43 3.97
N TRP A 189 4.15 14.32 4.03
CA TRP A 189 3.56 13.84 5.27
C TRP A 189 4.61 13.53 6.33
N GLU A 190 5.65 12.80 5.94
CA GLU A 190 6.73 12.41 6.85
C GLU A 190 7.65 13.57 7.24
N TYR A 191 7.73 14.63 6.43
CA TYR A 191 8.49 15.83 6.79
C TYR A 191 8.02 16.44 8.11
N SER A 192 6.71 16.68 8.26
CA SER A 192 6.15 17.26 9.48
C SER A 192 6.36 16.31 10.67
N ARG A 193 6.23 15.01 10.47
CA ARG A 193 6.47 14.01 11.51
C ARG A 193 7.94 13.95 11.94
N ALA A 194 8.87 13.92 10.97
CA ALA A 194 10.31 13.91 11.26
C ALA A 194 10.74 15.16 12.02
N LYS A 195 10.15 16.30 11.67
CA LYS A 195 10.47 17.59 12.27
C LYS A 195 9.83 17.77 13.67
N ASP A 196 8.51 17.57 13.77
CA ASP A 196 7.71 18.00 14.93
C ASP A 196 7.53 16.89 15.99
N ILE A 197 7.68 15.63 15.61
CA ILE A 197 7.48 14.47 16.50
C ILE A 197 8.78 13.76 16.81
N LEU A 198 9.56 13.41 15.76
CA LEU A 198 10.81 12.68 15.93
C LEU A 198 12.00 13.62 16.24
N HIS A 199 11.86 14.92 15.98
CA HIS A 199 12.92 15.92 16.09
C HIS A 199 14.22 15.51 15.39
N ASN A 200 14.11 14.75 14.28
CA ASN A 200 15.25 14.17 13.56
C ASN A 200 15.68 15.05 12.39
N LYS A 201 16.71 15.87 12.62
CA LYS A 201 17.24 16.81 11.62
C LYS A 201 17.80 16.12 10.37
N GLU A 202 18.43 14.96 10.53
CA GLU A 202 19.00 14.23 9.39
C GLU A 202 17.91 13.65 8.50
N MET A 203 16.84 13.11 9.09
CA MET A 203 15.67 12.67 8.35
C MET A 203 15.00 13.82 7.60
N VAL A 204 14.85 14.98 8.23
CA VAL A 204 14.33 16.20 7.59
C VAL A 204 15.16 16.60 6.37
N LYS A 205 16.51 16.55 6.48
CA LYS A 205 17.40 16.82 5.34
C LYS A 205 17.25 15.77 4.24
N HIS A 206 17.19 14.50 4.61
CA HIS A 206 16.99 13.39 3.68
C HIS A 206 15.68 13.56 2.90
N ILE A 207 14.55 13.79 3.58
CA ILE A 207 13.25 14.00 2.95
C ILE A 207 13.28 15.17 1.96
N LYS A 208 13.88 16.30 2.34
CA LYS A 208 14.02 17.45 1.43
C LYS A 208 14.82 17.13 0.18
N ARG A 209 15.92 16.39 0.33
CA ARG A 209 16.77 15.96 -0.80
C ARG A 209 16.01 15.05 -1.74
N GLU A 210 15.34 14.01 -1.21
CA GLU A 210 14.56 13.07 -2.00
C GLU A 210 13.39 13.78 -2.68
N TYR A 211 12.71 14.67 -1.98
CA TYR A 211 11.64 15.46 -2.58
C TYR A 211 12.11 16.24 -3.81
N ARG A 212 13.24 16.97 -3.71
CA ARG A 212 13.82 17.73 -4.82
C ARG A 212 14.26 16.86 -6.00
N LYS A 213 14.74 15.65 -5.71
CA LYS A 213 15.15 14.66 -6.73
C LYS A 213 13.96 14.19 -7.57
N TYR A 214 12.81 13.99 -6.94
CA TYR A 214 11.62 13.43 -7.60
C TYR A 214 10.61 14.48 -8.03
N TYR A 215 10.67 15.70 -7.52
CA TYR A 215 9.80 16.77 -7.94
C TYR A 215 10.20 17.30 -9.32
N THR A 216 9.27 17.31 -10.27
CA THR A 216 9.42 17.92 -11.58
C THR A 216 8.43 19.08 -11.72
N PHE A 217 8.88 20.21 -12.25
CA PHE A 217 7.99 21.33 -12.56
C PHE A 217 6.98 20.91 -13.61
N GLY A 218 5.69 21.22 -13.35
CA GLY A 218 4.63 20.85 -14.25
C GLY A 218 4.44 19.35 -14.31
N THR A 219 3.91 18.76 -13.24
CA THR A 219 3.43 17.38 -13.34
C THR A 219 2.46 17.34 -14.50
N GLU A 220 2.88 16.71 -15.59
CA GLU A 220 2.07 16.59 -16.82
C GLU A 220 0.83 15.71 -16.59
N ASN A 221 0.75 15.10 -15.41
CA ASN A 221 -0.38 14.26 -15.05
C ASN A 221 -1.65 15.12 -14.90
N LYS A 222 -2.53 14.99 -15.89
CA LYS A 222 -3.82 15.68 -15.95
C LYS A 222 -4.77 15.23 -14.83
N GLU A 223 -4.56 14.05 -14.26
CA GLU A 223 -5.36 13.48 -13.17
C GLU A 223 -5.07 14.12 -11.81
N VAL A 224 -3.94 14.82 -11.66
CA VAL A 224 -3.61 15.51 -10.42
C VAL A 224 -4.32 16.86 -10.37
N GLU A 225 -5.17 17.04 -9.37
CA GLU A 225 -5.88 18.29 -9.12
C GLU A 225 -4.92 19.48 -8.97
N ASN A 226 -5.32 20.64 -9.46
CA ASN A 226 -4.51 21.85 -9.39
C ASN A 226 -4.17 22.27 -7.96
N GLU A 227 -5.05 21.99 -6.98
CA GLU A 227 -4.79 22.23 -5.56
C GLU A 227 -3.63 21.39 -5.07
N THR A 228 -3.59 20.10 -5.42
CA THR A 228 -2.51 19.18 -5.12
C THR A 228 -1.18 19.62 -5.75
N LYS A 229 -1.21 20.03 -7.03
CA LYS A 229 -0.02 20.59 -7.70
C LYS A 229 0.50 21.83 -6.98
N GLY A 230 -0.40 22.73 -6.59
CA GLY A 230 -0.08 23.94 -5.82
C GLY A 230 0.52 23.62 -4.45
N TYR A 231 0.01 22.59 -3.77
CA TYR A 231 0.54 22.13 -2.48
C TYR A 231 1.95 21.58 -2.63
N MET A 232 2.18 20.74 -3.63
CA MET A 232 3.48 20.13 -3.95
C MET A 232 4.51 21.21 -4.31
N LEU A 233 4.14 22.20 -5.12
CA LEU A 233 5.01 23.33 -5.47
C LEU A 233 5.39 24.18 -4.25
N LYS A 234 4.44 24.46 -3.36
CA LYS A 234 4.70 25.20 -2.11
C LYS A 234 5.72 24.47 -1.23
N PHE A 235 5.61 23.15 -1.13
CA PHE A 235 6.59 22.35 -0.38
C PHE A 235 7.98 22.40 -1.03
N TYR A 236 8.06 22.32 -2.36
CA TYR A 236 9.32 22.45 -3.10
C TYR A 236 10.01 23.77 -2.83
N LEU A 237 9.25 24.88 -2.93
CA LEU A 237 9.78 26.23 -2.74
C LEU A 237 10.15 26.51 -1.27
N SER A 238 9.28 26.17 -0.36
CA SER A 238 9.50 26.40 1.08
C SER A 238 8.68 25.42 1.94
N PRO A 239 9.26 24.29 2.37
CA PRO A 239 8.60 23.37 3.31
C PRO A 239 8.15 24.04 4.62
N PHE A 240 8.89 25.08 5.06
CA PHE A 240 8.55 25.84 6.27
C PHE A 240 7.25 26.64 6.12
N LEU A 241 7.03 27.31 4.98
CA LEU A 241 5.81 28.07 4.73
C LEU A 241 4.58 27.15 4.66
N LEU A 242 4.72 25.98 4.08
CA LEU A 242 3.62 25.02 4.01
C LEU A 242 3.21 24.55 5.40
N ASP A 243 4.16 24.20 6.24
CA ASP A 243 3.95 23.79 7.61
C ASP A 243 3.31 24.91 8.46
N PHE A 244 3.79 26.13 8.31
CA PHE A 244 3.22 27.31 8.96
C PHE A 244 1.76 27.54 8.57
N MET A 245 1.44 27.48 7.27
CA MET A 245 0.06 27.62 6.78
C MET A 245 -0.88 26.53 7.31
N GLY A 246 -0.40 25.29 7.41
CA GLY A 246 -1.14 24.17 8.01
C GLY A 246 -1.48 24.43 9.47
N LYS A 247 -0.50 24.89 10.26
CA LYS A 247 -0.68 25.25 11.69
C LYS A 247 -1.64 26.42 11.90
N VAL A 248 -1.60 27.42 11.02
CA VAL A 248 -2.53 28.57 11.06
C VAL A 248 -3.95 28.12 10.74
N LYS A 249 -4.16 27.32 9.68
CA LYS A 249 -5.50 26.79 9.34
C LYS A 249 -6.07 25.90 10.46
N GLY A 250 -5.23 25.09 11.09
CA GLY A 250 -5.63 24.23 12.23
C GLY A 250 -6.08 25.06 13.45
N LYS A 251 -5.35 26.12 13.79
CA LYS A 251 -5.73 27.04 14.88
C LYS A 251 -7.02 27.83 14.58
N LEU A 252 -7.27 28.22 13.34
CA LEU A 252 -8.50 28.89 12.94
C LEU A 252 -9.73 27.96 13.01
N LYS A 253 -9.58 26.69 12.60
CA LYS A 253 -10.66 25.68 12.71
C LYS A 253 -10.96 25.31 14.18
N GLY A 254 -9.96 25.32 15.05
CA GLY A 254 -10.14 25.06 16.49
C GLY A 254 -10.75 26.22 17.28
N LYS A 255 -10.79 27.44 16.72
CA LYS A 255 -11.46 28.61 17.31
C LYS A 255 -12.92 28.78 16.85
N LEU A 256 -13.36 27.98 15.87
CA LEU A 256 -14.72 27.99 15.31
C LEU A 256 -15.56 26.78 15.77
N ARG A 257 -15.08 26.05 16.77
CA ARG A 257 -15.79 25.00 17.50
C ARG A 257 -15.88 25.40 19.00
#